data_83345bd6a8f925f2bc32787514e397ea
#
_entry.id   83345bd6a8f925f2bc32787514e397ea
#
_cell.length_a   1.000
_cell.length_b   1.000
_cell.length_c   1.000
_cell.angle_alpha   90.00
_cell.angle_beta   90.00
_cell.angle_gamma   90.00
#
_symmetry.space_group_name_H-M   'P 1'
#
loop_
_entity.id
_entity.type
_entity.pdbx_description
1 polymer ?
#
loop_
_entity_poly.entity_id
_entity_poly.type
_entity_poly.pdbx_seq_one_letter_code
_entity_poly.pdbx_strand_id
1 'polypeptide(L)'
;MTYRKSYSRNRYRSSGYSSRRYSGRSTRSSYTPRRSRSSYRSFGRSRGVSTRSRNGYSQYYDRGSGSWKYTHRRVAEKKLGGRIRRGYEVHHINHNKRDNRPSNLTVIPRSVHRAIHSNGGFWSRFKRMKR
;
A
#
# COMPACT_ATOMS: atom_id res chain seq x y z
N MET A 1 26.33 40.28 -8.47
CA MET A 1 25.17 39.96 -9.34
C MET A 1 24.14 39.22 -8.51
N THR A 2 23.08 39.91 -8.10
CA THR A 2 22.03 39.42 -7.20
C THR A 2 20.82 39.00 -8.02
N TYR A 3 20.49 37.73 -8.03
CA TYR A 3 19.35 37.18 -8.78
C TYR A 3 18.08 37.22 -7.90
N ARG A 4 17.16 38.16 -8.23
CA ARG A 4 15.84 38.28 -7.59
C ARG A 4 14.86 37.32 -8.29
N LYS A 5 14.32 36.33 -7.58
CA LYS A 5 13.17 35.52 -8.02
C LYS A 5 11.88 36.27 -7.70
N SER A 6 11.14 36.65 -8.73
CA SER A 6 9.80 37.23 -8.65
C SER A 6 8.76 36.11 -8.47
N TYR A 7 8.03 36.14 -7.34
CA TYR A 7 6.85 35.27 -7.14
C TYR A 7 5.61 35.94 -7.70
N SER A 8 5.03 35.37 -8.73
CA SER A 8 3.75 35.76 -9.30
C SER A 8 2.61 35.27 -8.39
N ARG A 9 1.83 36.23 -7.82
CA ARG A 9 0.63 35.92 -7.03
C ARG A 9 -0.55 35.67 -7.96
N ASN A 10 -1.02 34.43 -8.04
CA ASN A 10 -2.24 34.07 -8.75
C ASN A 10 -3.45 34.43 -7.86
N ARG A 11 -4.24 35.46 -8.27
CA ARG A 11 -5.49 35.86 -7.60
C ARG A 11 -6.61 34.96 -8.15
N TYR A 12 -7.15 34.08 -7.32
CA TYR A 12 -8.41 33.40 -7.62
C TYR A 12 -9.58 34.38 -7.44
N ARG A 13 -10.26 34.69 -8.52
CA ARG A 13 -11.57 35.37 -8.53
C ARG A 13 -12.64 34.39 -8.05
N SER A 14 -13.26 34.70 -6.91
CA SER A 14 -14.47 34.04 -6.44
C SER A 14 -15.67 34.59 -7.21
N SER A 15 -16.28 33.76 -8.07
CA SER A 15 -17.57 34.07 -8.66
C SER A 15 -18.68 33.60 -7.72
N GLY A 16 -19.48 34.59 -7.24
CA GLY A 16 -20.63 34.35 -6.37
C GLY A 16 -21.74 33.62 -7.08
N TYR A 17 -22.21 32.54 -6.48
CA TYR A 17 -23.47 31.86 -6.88
C TYR A 17 -24.60 32.39 -6.02
N SER A 18 -25.54 33.10 -6.66
CA SER A 18 -26.79 33.55 -6.06
C SER A 18 -27.72 32.37 -5.78
N SER A 19 -28.09 32.22 -4.52
CA SER A 19 -29.08 31.26 -4.05
C SER A 19 -30.50 31.68 -4.50
N ARG A 20 -31.05 31.02 -5.50
CA ARG A 20 -32.51 31.06 -5.78
C ARG A 20 -33.22 30.06 -4.87
N ARG A 21 -34.04 30.60 -3.95
CA ARG A 21 -34.97 29.82 -3.14
C ARG A 21 -36.08 29.29 -4.05
N TYR A 22 -36.16 27.97 -4.23
CA TYR A 22 -37.31 27.29 -4.79
C TYR A 22 -38.20 26.80 -3.65
N SER A 23 -39.32 27.48 -3.44
CA SER A 23 -40.46 26.96 -2.69
C SER A 23 -41.28 26.07 -3.61
N GLY A 24 -41.20 24.76 -3.46
CA GLY A 24 -41.90 23.76 -4.27
C GLY A 24 -42.43 22.63 -3.41
N ARG A 25 -43.68 22.73 -3.02
CA ARG A 25 -44.76 21.77 -2.71
C ARG A 25 -44.32 20.30 -2.69
N SER A 26 -44.34 19.70 -1.49
CA SER A 26 -44.19 18.28 -1.26
C SER A 26 -45.38 17.49 -1.82
N THR A 27 -45.18 16.74 -2.89
CA THR A 27 -46.02 15.62 -3.24
C THR A 27 -45.36 14.35 -2.75
N ARG A 28 -45.95 13.70 -1.73
CA ARG A 28 -45.54 12.38 -1.28
C ARG A 28 -45.78 11.38 -2.41
N SER A 29 -44.74 11.09 -3.17
CA SER A 29 -44.70 9.94 -4.06
C SER A 29 -44.12 8.78 -3.26
N SER A 30 -44.96 7.78 -2.98
CA SER A 30 -44.59 6.50 -2.39
C SER A 30 -43.78 5.69 -3.42
N TYR A 31 -42.48 6.01 -3.54
CA TYR A 31 -41.56 5.23 -4.36
C TYR A 31 -41.04 4.07 -3.52
N THR A 32 -41.67 2.90 -3.64
CA THR A 32 -41.06 1.66 -3.17
C THR A 32 -39.98 1.28 -4.16
N PRO A 33 -38.67 1.23 -3.72
CA PRO A 33 -37.66 0.76 -4.62
C PRO A 33 -37.86 -0.73 -4.87
N ARG A 34 -38.31 -1.08 -6.08
CA ARG A 34 -38.25 -2.45 -6.60
C ARG A 34 -36.80 -2.90 -6.40
N ARG A 35 -36.59 -3.84 -5.47
CA ARG A 35 -35.35 -4.58 -5.33
C ARG A 35 -35.02 -5.23 -6.68
N SER A 36 -34.28 -4.51 -7.52
CA SER A 36 -33.65 -5.11 -8.67
C SER A 36 -32.67 -6.17 -8.12
N ARG A 37 -33.05 -7.44 -8.30
CA ARG A 37 -32.10 -8.54 -8.19
C ARG A 37 -31.03 -8.28 -9.24
N SER A 38 -29.99 -7.54 -8.83
CA SER A 38 -28.78 -7.45 -9.59
C SER A 38 -28.23 -8.86 -9.69
N SER A 39 -28.46 -9.48 -10.84
CA SER A 39 -27.77 -10.69 -11.24
C SER A 39 -26.32 -10.31 -11.45
N TYR A 40 -25.57 -10.21 -10.36
CA TYR A 40 -24.12 -10.28 -10.45
C TYR A 40 -23.81 -11.65 -11.04
N ARG A 41 -23.64 -11.69 -12.37
CA ARG A 41 -22.95 -12.80 -13.02
C ARG A 41 -21.66 -12.94 -12.23
N SER A 42 -21.55 -14.03 -11.51
CA SER A 42 -20.31 -14.46 -10.89
C SER A 42 -19.30 -14.62 -12.01
N PHE A 43 -18.61 -13.52 -12.34
CA PHE A 43 -17.41 -13.55 -13.16
C PHE A 43 -16.49 -14.58 -12.53
N GLY A 44 -16.14 -15.57 -13.31
CA GLY A 44 -15.57 -16.83 -12.96
C GLY A 44 -14.68 -16.76 -11.73
N ARG A 45 -14.87 -17.71 -10.81
CA ARG A 45 -14.05 -17.89 -9.63
C ARG A 45 -12.59 -17.67 -10.04
N SER A 46 -12.04 -16.50 -9.71
CA SER A 46 -10.61 -16.27 -9.82
C SER A 46 -9.99 -17.42 -9.03
N ARG A 47 -9.31 -18.34 -9.74
CA ARG A 47 -8.65 -19.48 -9.11
C ARG A 47 -7.74 -18.92 -8.07
N GLY A 48 -8.17 -18.99 -6.80
CA GLY A 48 -7.49 -18.36 -5.67
C GLY A 48 -6.01 -18.71 -5.69
N VAL A 49 -5.16 -17.74 -5.39
CA VAL A 49 -3.74 -17.98 -5.24
C VAL A 49 -3.56 -18.87 -4.02
N SER A 50 -2.99 -20.08 -4.20
CA SER A 50 -2.67 -20.95 -3.07
C SER A 50 -1.63 -20.25 -2.19
N THR A 51 -1.94 -20.12 -0.89
CA THR A 51 -1.03 -19.48 0.09
C THR A 51 -0.73 -20.45 1.23
N ARG A 52 0.47 -20.37 1.79
CA ARG A 52 0.88 -21.11 3.00
C ARG A 52 1.80 -20.25 3.87
N SER A 53 1.98 -20.64 5.13
CA SER A 53 2.96 -20.04 6.02
C SER A 53 4.14 -21.00 6.22
N ARG A 54 5.38 -20.47 6.18
CA ARG A 54 6.61 -21.22 6.49
C ARG A 54 7.54 -20.34 7.33
N ASN A 55 7.93 -20.83 8.51
CA ASN A 55 8.79 -20.08 9.46
C ASN A 55 8.27 -18.67 9.80
N GLY A 56 6.93 -18.51 9.86
CA GLY A 56 6.27 -17.22 10.11
C GLY A 56 6.13 -16.31 8.90
N TYR A 57 6.66 -16.69 7.73
CA TYR A 57 6.53 -15.94 6.48
C TYR A 57 5.39 -16.46 5.63
N SER A 58 4.64 -15.54 5.00
CA SER A 58 3.63 -15.90 4.00
C SER A 58 4.29 -16.25 2.67
N GLN A 59 3.86 -17.37 2.06
CA GLN A 59 4.28 -17.80 0.74
C GLN A 59 3.05 -17.94 -0.16
N TYR A 60 3.23 -17.75 -1.46
CA TYR A 60 2.24 -18.05 -2.50
C TYR A 60 2.83 -19.01 -3.53
N TYR A 61 1.96 -19.81 -4.14
CA TYR A 61 2.37 -20.69 -5.22
C TYR A 61 2.36 -19.95 -6.55
N ASP A 62 3.52 -19.85 -7.18
CA ASP A 62 3.68 -19.25 -8.50
C ASP A 62 3.53 -20.34 -9.57
N ARG A 63 2.38 -20.32 -10.26
CA ARG A 63 2.07 -21.30 -11.29
C ARG A 63 3.00 -21.22 -12.51
N GLY A 64 3.54 -20.05 -12.81
CA GLY A 64 4.47 -19.86 -13.93
C GLY A 64 5.80 -20.56 -13.74
N SER A 65 6.32 -20.56 -12.51
CA SER A 65 7.59 -21.23 -12.16
C SER A 65 7.39 -22.58 -11.44
N GLY A 66 6.13 -23.02 -11.18
CA GLY A 66 5.83 -24.25 -10.45
C GLY A 66 6.37 -24.30 -9.02
N SER A 67 6.61 -23.15 -8.39
CA SER A 67 7.32 -23.09 -7.10
C SER A 67 6.68 -22.16 -6.08
N TRP A 68 6.94 -22.41 -4.78
CA TRP A 68 6.52 -21.54 -3.70
C TRP A 68 7.47 -20.34 -3.56
N LYS A 69 6.92 -19.13 -3.59
CA LYS A 69 7.67 -17.87 -3.46
C LYS A 69 7.22 -17.10 -2.21
N TYR A 70 8.13 -16.38 -1.60
CA TYR A 70 7.83 -15.52 -0.44
C TYR A 70 7.10 -14.25 -0.87
N THR A 71 5.98 -13.95 -0.20
CA THR A 71 5.12 -12.80 -0.50
C THR A 71 5.86 -11.49 -0.28
N HIS A 72 6.58 -11.32 0.84
CA HIS A 72 7.36 -10.10 1.13
C HIS A 72 8.40 -9.79 0.05
N ARG A 73 9.07 -10.81 -0.51
CA ARG A 73 10.05 -10.65 -1.57
C ARG A 73 9.40 -10.11 -2.85
N ARG A 74 8.26 -10.67 -3.25
CA ARG A 74 7.52 -10.18 -4.42
C ARG A 74 7.02 -8.75 -4.25
N VAL A 75 6.52 -8.40 -3.06
CA VAL A 75 6.07 -7.03 -2.76
C VAL A 75 7.25 -6.06 -2.81
N ALA A 76 8.40 -6.43 -2.25
CA ALA A 76 9.61 -5.61 -2.31
C ALA A 76 10.13 -5.44 -3.75
N GLU A 77 10.14 -6.50 -4.55
CA GLU A 77 10.51 -6.45 -5.98
C GLU A 77 9.56 -5.53 -6.78
N LYS A 78 8.25 -5.59 -6.52
CA LYS A 78 7.28 -4.69 -7.11
C LYS A 78 7.51 -3.23 -6.71
N LYS A 79 7.85 -2.97 -5.44
CA LYS A 79 8.20 -1.63 -4.95
C LYS A 79 9.47 -1.07 -5.60
N LEU A 80 10.46 -1.91 -5.87
CA LEU A 80 11.71 -1.52 -6.53
C LEU A 80 11.61 -1.40 -8.05
N GLY A 81 10.53 -1.90 -8.66
CA GLY A 81 10.40 -2.00 -10.12
C GLY A 81 11.31 -3.05 -10.75
N GLY A 82 11.89 -3.97 -9.96
CA GLY A 82 12.82 -4.97 -10.45
C GLY A 82 13.17 -6.06 -9.45
N ARG A 83 14.03 -7.00 -9.86
CA ARG A 83 14.48 -8.09 -8.98
C ARG A 83 15.44 -7.58 -7.91
N ILE A 84 15.35 -8.18 -6.71
CA ILE A 84 16.31 -7.93 -5.63
C ILE A 84 17.65 -8.53 -6.02
N ARG A 85 18.70 -7.69 -6.02
CA ARG A 85 20.07 -8.09 -6.36
C ARG A 85 20.61 -9.14 -5.39
N ARG A 86 21.54 -9.97 -5.86
CA ARG A 86 22.27 -10.93 -5.01
C ARG A 86 22.99 -10.18 -3.89
N GLY A 87 22.98 -10.72 -2.68
CA GLY A 87 23.56 -10.09 -1.49
C GLY A 87 22.64 -9.12 -0.75
N TYR A 88 21.41 -8.88 -1.25
CA TYR A 88 20.37 -8.08 -0.57
C TYR A 88 19.25 -8.95 -0.04
N GLU A 89 18.69 -8.56 1.09
CA GLU A 89 17.59 -9.25 1.78
C GLU A 89 16.47 -8.27 2.11
N VAL A 90 15.24 -8.78 2.24
CA VAL A 90 14.07 -7.98 2.63
C VAL A 90 13.93 -8.02 4.15
N HIS A 91 13.93 -6.84 4.76
CA HIS A 91 13.74 -6.66 6.20
C HIS A 91 12.35 -6.07 6.49
N HIS A 92 11.68 -6.58 7.53
CA HIS A 92 10.43 -6.02 8.05
C HIS A 92 10.75 -4.99 9.13
N ILE A 93 10.41 -3.71 8.90
CA ILE A 93 10.76 -2.60 9.79
C ILE A 93 10.17 -2.78 11.19
N ASN A 94 8.94 -3.29 11.28
CA ASN A 94 8.26 -3.57 12.56
C ASN A 94 8.56 -4.96 13.14
N HIS A 95 9.48 -5.74 12.52
CA HIS A 95 9.82 -7.13 12.86
C HIS A 95 8.66 -8.14 12.74
N ASN A 96 7.47 -7.72 12.28
CA ASN A 96 6.34 -8.61 12.03
C ASN A 96 6.44 -9.24 10.64
N LYS A 97 6.82 -10.50 10.55
CA LYS A 97 6.98 -11.28 9.32
C LYS A 97 5.69 -11.48 8.52
N ARG A 98 4.52 -11.23 9.13
CA ARG A 98 3.22 -11.33 8.48
C ARG A 98 2.78 -10.02 7.83
N ASP A 99 3.35 -8.89 8.24
CA ASP A 99 3.00 -7.57 7.69
C ASP A 99 3.81 -7.25 6.44
N ASN A 100 3.28 -7.66 5.29
CA ASN A 100 3.92 -7.51 4.00
C ASN A 100 3.55 -6.20 3.28
N ARG A 101 3.04 -5.19 3.98
CA ARG A 101 2.77 -3.87 3.38
C ARG A 101 4.06 -3.25 2.82
N PRO A 102 4.02 -2.60 1.63
CA PRO A 102 5.21 -2.01 1.02
C PRO A 102 5.92 -0.98 1.91
N SER A 103 5.18 -0.25 2.76
CA SER A 103 5.72 0.72 3.73
C SER A 103 6.55 0.07 4.83
N ASN A 104 6.24 -1.19 5.19
CA ASN A 104 6.92 -1.96 6.22
C ASN A 104 8.13 -2.75 5.69
N LEU A 105 8.34 -2.79 4.37
CA LEU A 105 9.41 -3.55 3.75
C LEU A 105 10.53 -2.65 3.26
N THR A 106 11.76 -2.99 3.62
CA THR A 106 12.98 -2.38 3.12
C THR A 106 13.95 -3.43 2.59
N VAL A 107 14.72 -3.09 1.56
CA VAL A 107 15.73 -3.96 0.97
C VAL A 107 17.11 -3.46 1.41
N ILE A 108 17.84 -4.29 2.12
CA ILE A 108 19.12 -3.95 2.73
C ILE A 108 20.19 -5.02 2.42
N PRO A 109 21.48 -4.67 2.43
CA PRO A 109 22.56 -5.65 2.30
C PRO A 109 22.48 -6.72 3.40
N ARG A 110 22.86 -7.95 3.07
CA ARG A 110 22.84 -9.09 4.00
C ARG A 110 23.69 -8.84 5.26
N SER A 111 24.82 -8.13 5.12
CA SER A 111 25.67 -7.75 6.27
C SER A 111 24.92 -6.86 7.26
N VAL A 112 24.22 -5.85 6.76
CA VAL A 112 23.40 -4.94 7.57
C VAL A 112 22.23 -5.70 8.20
N HIS A 113 21.55 -6.59 7.46
CA HIS A 113 20.45 -7.40 7.96
C HIS A 113 20.90 -8.29 9.13
N ARG A 114 22.06 -8.93 9.02
CA ARG A 114 22.66 -9.69 10.11
C ARG A 114 22.99 -8.82 11.32
N ALA A 115 23.58 -7.64 11.11
CA ALA A 115 23.91 -6.71 12.19
C ALA A 115 22.67 -6.22 12.96
N ILE A 116 21.55 -6.03 12.25
CA ILE A 116 20.25 -5.68 12.88
C ILE A 116 19.77 -6.79 13.83
N HIS A 117 19.99 -8.06 13.48
CA HIS A 117 19.51 -9.21 14.25
C HIS A 117 20.52 -9.78 15.25
N SER A 118 21.84 -9.51 15.11
CA SER A 118 22.87 -10.14 15.94
C SER A 118 23.07 -9.48 17.32
N ASN A 119 22.78 -8.18 17.49
CA ASN A 119 23.13 -7.44 18.72
C ASN A 119 21.95 -6.76 19.40
N GLY A 120 20.82 -7.45 19.59
CA GLY A 120 19.66 -6.83 20.23
C GLY A 120 19.07 -5.66 19.43
N GLY A 121 19.38 -5.64 18.14
CA GLY A 121 18.85 -4.74 17.14
C GLY A 121 19.49 -3.34 17.12
N PHE A 122 20.24 -3.05 16.09
CA PHE A 122 20.68 -1.69 15.73
C PHE A 122 19.51 -0.68 15.81
N TRP A 123 18.29 -1.09 15.48
CA TRP A 123 17.07 -0.29 15.56
C TRP A 123 16.59 0.01 16.98
N SER A 124 16.84 -0.84 17.96
CA SER A 124 16.54 -0.53 19.36
C SER A 124 17.46 0.56 19.90
N ARG A 125 18.70 0.61 19.43
CA ARG A 125 19.67 1.69 19.72
C ARG A 125 19.27 3.00 19.05
N PHE A 126 18.80 2.97 17.80
CA PHE A 126 18.35 4.14 17.03
C PHE A 126 17.06 4.76 17.60
N LYS A 127 16.15 3.93 18.11
CA LYS A 127 14.92 4.38 18.79
C LYS A 127 15.22 5.10 20.11
N ARG A 128 16.34 4.76 20.77
CA ARG A 128 16.77 5.40 22.01
C ARG A 128 17.43 6.77 21.79
N MET A 129 17.96 7.05 20.60
CA MET A 129 18.56 8.34 20.24
C MET A 129 17.56 9.42 19.83
N LYS A 130 16.30 9.09 19.62
CA LYS A 130 15.23 10.04 19.23
C LYS A 130 14.34 10.49 20.41
N ARG A 131 14.76 10.24 21.67
CA ARG A 131 14.09 10.78 22.86
C ARG A 131 14.87 11.92 23.46
#